data_cb98a7a672ff79c3cbb1c2632b2c8a87
#
_entry.id   cb98a7a672ff79c3cbb1c2632b2c8a87
#
_cell.length_a   1.000
_cell.length_b   1.000
_cell.length_c   1.000
_cell.angle_alpha   90.00
_cell.angle_beta   90.00
_cell.angle_gamma   90.00
#
_symmetry.space_group_name_H-M   'P 1'
#
loop_
_entity.id
_entity.type
_entity.pdbx_description
1 polymer ?
#
loop_
_entity_poly.entity_id
_entity_poly.type
_entity_poly.pdbx_seq_one_letter_code
_entity_poly.pdbx_strand_id
1 'polypeptide(L)'
;MRNLAKIVLAVVLLCSASCMRWEYGEREHFNMLGDGVFVVNEGNFNYGGASLSYYDSTTKHLENEVFYRANVMKLGDVAQSMVVRNGVGWIVVNNSHVLFAIDIETFREIGRITDLPSPRYICFASDEKAYISQIDSDRIIIVNPKTFEKTGEIVCPMTTEYRTGSTEQMVLLGDYLYVVCWSYQRRILKIDTRTDEVVDYKDIGLQPKSMVADKNGKLWVVSDGGYEGNVLGYEPATLYRINPENLEVEQQFELGLNGSGDATRSASRLKINDKGDTLYWIDGGVWRMSIDATELPAEPFIAPIAGTYRSLYYALGVDPDTEEVYVGDALDYQQRSIIYRYSSEGELLDSFTAGVIAGDFCWKK
;
A
#
# COMPACT_ATOMS: atom_id res chain seq x y z
N MET A 1 -26.97 24.45 -59.08
CA MET A 1 -26.72 24.98 -57.69
C MET A 1 -27.58 24.27 -56.65
N ARG A 2 -28.90 24.05 -56.84
CA ARG A 2 -29.80 23.46 -55.83
C ARG A 2 -29.50 21.98 -55.51
N ASN A 3 -28.92 21.21 -56.41
CA ASN A 3 -28.54 19.79 -56.19
C ASN A 3 -27.17 19.67 -55.50
N LEU A 4 -26.24 20.63 -55.74
CA LEU A 4 -24.92 20.66 -55.09
C LEU A 4 -25.07 20.98 -53.61
N ALA A 5 -25.97 21.90 -53.25
CA ALA A 5 -26.25 22.28 -51.86
C ALA A 5 -26.86 21.08 -51.06
N LYS A 6 -27.68 20.26 -51.73
CA LYS A 6 -28.26 19.01 -51.09
C LYS A 6 -27.20 17.94 -50.88
N ILE A 7 -26.23 17.81 -51.77
CA ILE A 7 -25.11 16.86 -51.65
C ILE A 7 -24.17 17.31 -50.52
N VAL A 8 -23.84 18.60 -50.49
CA VAL A 8 -23.01 19.15 -49.41
C VAL A 8 -23.68 19.01 -48.05
N LEU A 9 -24.98 19.26 -47.95
CA LEU A 9 -25.75 19.07 -46.71
C LEU A 9 -25.80 17.63 -46.26
N ALA A 10 -25.94 16.66 -47.20
CA ALA A 10 -25.93 15.23 -46.91
C ALA A 10 -24.54 14.73 -46.47
N VAL A 11 -23.45 15.27 -47.03
CA VAL A 11 -22.06 14.97 -46.63
C VAL A 11 -21.75 15.52 -45.26
N VAL A 12 -22.19 16.75 -44.95
CA VAL A 12 -22.02 17.34 -43.60
C VAL A 12 -22.81 16.57 -42.54
N LEU A 13 -24.02 16.11 -42.85
CA LEU A 13 -24.82 15.28 -41.97
C LEU A 13 -24.22 13.86 -41.75
N LEU A 14 -23.59 13.28 -42.76
CA LEU A 14 -22.86 12.03 -42.66
C LEU A 14 -21.55 12.15 -41.87
N CYS A 15 -20.84 13.27 -42.01
CA CYS A 15 -19.63 13.53 -41.22
C CYS A 15 -19.95 13.84 -39.74
N SER A 16 -21.08 14.45 -39.43
CA SER A 16 -21.50 14.70 -38.05
C SER A 16 -22.03 13.44 -37.33
N ALA A 17 -22.45 12.42 -38.09
CA ALA A 17 -22.84 11.11 -37.52
C ALA A 17 -21.64 10.15 -37.31
N SER A 18 -20.47 10.49 -37.87
CA SER A 18 -19.27 9.64 -37.83
C SER A 18 -18.32 9.94 -36.67
N CYS A 19 -18.54 10.99 -35.89
CA CYS A 19 -17.67 11.34 -34.78
C CYS A 19 -18.50 11.47 -33.52
N MET A 20 -18.63 10.41 -32.80
CA MET A 20 -18.80 10.20 -31.37
C MET A 20 -19.56 8.91 -31.08
N ARG A 21 -19.08 7.78 -31.53
CA ARG A 21 -19.17 6.61 -30.68
C ARG A 21 -18.03 6.79 -29.67
N TRP A 22 -18.34 7.40 -28.54
CA TRP A 22 -17.69 7.03 -27.33
C TRP A 22 -18.05 5.55 -27.15
N GLU A 23 -17.13 4.66 -27.49
CA GLU A 23 -17.17 3.32 -27.00
C GLU A 23 -16.98 3.45 -25.49
N TYR A 24 -18.07 3.65 -24.75
CA TYR A 24 -18.11 3.23 -23.36
C TYR A 24 -17.87 1.73 -23.44
N GLY A 25 -16.66 1.29 -23.11
CA GLY A 25 -16.33 -0.11 -23.06
C GLY A 25 -17.43 -0.83 -22.27
N GLU A 26 -17.86 -1.98 -22.74
CA GLU A 26 -18.79 -2.78 -21.96
C GLU A 26 -18.09 -3.21 -20.68
N ARG A 27 -18.81 -3.13 -19.56
CA ARG A 27 -18.28 -3.60 -18.27
C ARG A 27 -18.04 -5.10 -18.38
N GLU A 28 -16.85 -5.53 -18.07
CA GLU A 28 -16.53 -6.94 -18.02
C GLU A 28 -17.14 -7.59 -16.79
N HIS A 29 -17.63 -8.79 -16.95
CA HIS A 29 -18.12 -9.62 -15.88
C HIS A 29 -17.07 -10.68 -15.60
N PHE A 30 -16.40 -10.56 -14.48
CA PHE A 30 -15.50 -11.59 -14.01
C PHE A 30 -16.34 -12.74 -13.45
N ASN A 31 -16.06 -13.96 -13.91
CA ASN A 31 -16.55 -15.15 -13.25
C ASN A 31 -15.74 -15.34 -11.97
N MET A 32 -16.33 -15.97 -10.97
CA MET A 32 -15.68 -16.23 -9.68
C MET A 32 -14.25 -16.75 -9.92
N LEU A 33 -13.29 -15.89 -9.65
CA LEU A 33 -11.88 -16.26 -9.59
C LEU A 33 -11.66 -16.91 -8.22
N GLY A 34 -10.80 -17.94 -8.17
CA GLY A 34 -10.46 -18.62 -6.93
C GLY A 34 -9.85 -17.72 -5.88
N ASP A 35 -9.41 -18.29 -4.77
CA ASP A 35 -8.62 -17.59 -3.78
C ASP A 35 -7.30 -17.12 -4.40
N GLY A 36 -6.94 -15.87 -4.14
CA GLY A 36 -5.78 -15.28 -4.76
C GLY A 36 -5.36 -13.97 -4.10
N VAL A 37 -4.47 -13.27 -4.78
CA VAL A 37 -3.88 -12.04 -4.29
C VAL A 37 -4.14 -10.87 -5.23
N PHE A 38 -4.59 -9.76 -4.68
CA PHE A 38 -4.59 -8.48 -5.35
C PHE A 38 -3.19 -7.89 -5.36
N VAL A 39 -2.76 -7.40 -6.51
CA VAL A 39 -1.55 -6.58 -6.65
C VAL A 39 -1.99 -5.14 -6.86
N VAL A 40 -1.68 -4.29 -5.91
CA VAL A 40 -1.98 -2.87 -5.96
C VAL A 40 -0.85 -2.16 -6.68
N ASN A 41 -1.13 -1.60 -7.86
CA ASN A 41 -0.13 -0.95 -8.68
C ASN A 41 -0.28 0.58 -8.55
N GLU A 42 0.74 1.25 -8.03
CA GLU A 42 0.72 2.69 -7.78
C GLU A 42 0.59 3.49 -9.09
N GLY A 43 1.22 3.03 -10.16
CA GLY A 43 1.39 3.84 -11.36
C GLY A 43 2.40 4.96 -11.15
N ASN A 44 2.62 5.80 -12.16
CA ASN A 44 3.55 6.91 -12.06
C ASN A 44 2.88 8.15 -11.47
N PHE A 45 3.49 8.71 -10.42
CA PHE A 45 3.01 9.89 -9.72
C PHE A 45 2.79 11.08 -10.69
N ASN A 46 1.61 11.72 -10.63
CA ASN A 46 1.10 12.78 -11.51
C ASN A 46 0.82 12.37 -12.97
N TYR A 47 0.93 11.10 -13.33
CA TYR A 47 0.62 10.63 -14.69
C TYR A 47 -0.61 9.71 -14.73
N GLY A 48 -1.16 9.36 -13.57
CA GLY A 48 -2.19 8.34 -13.45
C GLY A 48 -1.61 6.95 -13.68
N GLY A 49 -2.46 5.98 -14.04
CA GLY A 49 -2.01 4.62 -14.32
C GLY A 49 -2.01 3.71 -13.10
N ALA A 50 -2.55 4.18 -11.97
CA ALA A 50 -2.88 3.30 -10.86
C ALA A 50 -3.85 2.22 -11.34
N SER A 51 -3.58 0.98 -10.97
CA SER A 51 -4.38 -0.17 -11.40
C SER A 51 -4.41 -1.28 -10.35
N LEU A 52 -5.36 -2.17 -10.49
CA LEU A 52 -5.49 -3.37 -9.67
C LEU A 52 -5.33 -4.60 -10.56
N SER A 53 -4.41 -5.49 -10.18
CA SER A 53 -4.27 -6.81 -10.80
C SER A 53 -4.73 -7.87 -9.80
N TYR A 54 -5.18 -9.03 -10.30
CA TYR A 54 -5.57 -10.17 -9.48
C TYR A 54 -4.88 -11.43 -9.99
N TYR A 55 -4.22 -12.16 -9.12
CA TYR A 55 -3.51 -13.39 -9.44
C TYR A 55 -4.09 -14.55 -8.61
N ASP A 56 -4.61 -15.57 -9.31
CA ASP A 56 -5.01 -16.82 -8.72
C ASP A 56 -3.80 -17.77 -8.68
N SER A 57 -3.29 -18.04 -7.50
CA SER A 57 -2.09 -18.88 -7.31
C SER A 57 -2.32 -20.35 -7.63
N THR A 58 -3.58 -20.83 -7.56
CA THR A 58 -3.94 -22.23 -7.85
C THR A 58 -3.94 -22.50 -9.34
N THR A 59 -4.58 -21.65 -10.12
CA THR A 59 -4.67 -21.77 -11.58
C THR A 59 -3.51 -21.08 -12.30
N LYS A 60 -2.73 -20.28 -11.60
CA LYS A 60 -1.66 -19.39 -12.12
C LYS A 60 -2.20 -18.39 -13.14
N HIS A 61 -3.46 -18.01 -12.99
CA HIS A 61 -4.15 -17.07 -13.86
C HIS A 61 -4.01 -15.64 -13.34
N LEU A 62 -3.55 -14.74 -14.21
CA LEU A 62 -3.39 -13.31 -13.92
C LEU A 62 -4.42 -12.50 -14.70
N GLU A 63 -5.16 -11.67 -13.99
CA GLU A 63 -6.05 -10.64 -14.55
C GLU A 63 -5.49 -9.25 -14.21
N ASN A 64 -5.15 -8.47 -15.23
CA ASN A 64 -4.69 -7.10 -15.06
C ASN A 64 -5.84 -6.11 -15.25
N GLU A 65 -5.71 -4.93 -14.62
CA GLU A 65 -6.66 -3.82 -14.74
C GLU A 65 -8.10 -4.18 -14.35
N VAL A 66 -8.28 -5.10 -13.39
CA VAL A 66 -9.58 -5.65 -13.01
C VAL A 66 -10.57 -4.56 -12.57
N PHE A 67 -10.10 -3.52 -11.88
CA PHE A 67 -10.96 -2.40 -11.51
C PHE A 67 -11.47 -1.63 -12.73
N TYR A 68 -10.58 -1.28 -13.68
CA TYR A 68 -10.96 -0.56 -14.89
C TYR A 68 -11.95 -1.38 -15.74
N ARG A 69 -11.66 -2.63 -15.95
CA ARG A 69 -12.47 -3.54 -16.76
C ARG A 69 -13.86 -3.75 -16.15
N ALA A 70 -13.95 -3.88 -14.82
CA ALA A 70 -15.23 -4.03 -14.13
C ALA A 70 -16.09 -2.75 -14.11
N ASN A 71 -15.46 -1.57 -14.07
CA ASN A 71 -16.13 -0.30 -13.79
C ASN A 71 -16.15 0.68 -14.98
N VAL A 72 -15.36 0.42 -16.04
CA VAL A 72 -15.11 1.36 -17.17
C VAL A 72 -14.64 2.74 -16.66
N MET A 73 -13.89 2.72 -15.58
CA MET A 73 -13.36 3.91 -14.91
C MET A 73 -11.95 3.61 -14.39
N LYS A 74 -11.03 4.55 -14.60
CA LYS A 74 -9.67 4.42 -14.06
C LYS A 74 -9.67 4.48 -12.54
N LEU A 75 -8.76 3.73 -11.92
CA LEU A 75 -8.58 3.76 -10.46
C LEU A 75 -8.04 5.11 -10.00
N GLY A 76 -7.17 5.73 -10.79
CA GLY A 76 -6.63 7.07 -10.50
C GLY A 76 -5.12 7.14 -10.55
N ASP A 77 -4.54 7.83 -9.59
CA ASP A 77 -3.11 8.08 -9.47
C ASP A 77 -2.62 7.72 -8.07
N VAL A 78 -1.62 6.86 -8.00
CA VAL A 78 -1.01 6.27 -6.80
C VAL A 78 -2.00 5.48 -5.95
N ALA A 79 -2.33 4.25 -6.38
CA ALA A 79 -2.97 3.28 -5.51
C ALA A 79 -1.95 2.83 -4.44
N GLN A 80 -2.18 3.27 -3.20
CA GLN A 80 -1.20 3.17 -2.11
C GLN A 80 -1.28 1.85 -1.36
N SER A 81 -2.49 1.42 -1.03
CA SER A 81 -2.74 0.24 -0.20
C SER A 81 -4.13 -0.33 -0.44
N MET A 82 -4.33 -1.56 -0.04
CA MET A 82 -5.63 -2.22 -0.06
C MET A 82 -5.80 -3.10 1.18
N VAL A 83 -7.04 -3.16 1.68
CA VAL A 83 -7.45 -4.08 2.74
C VAL A 83 -8.73 -4.77 2.31
N VAL A 84 -8.82 -6.08 2.49
CA VAL A 84 -10.07 -6.84 2.34
C VAL A 84 -10.70 -7.03 3.72
N ARG A 85 -11.99 -6.73 3.81
CA ARG A 85 -12.79 -6.95 5.02
C ARG A 85 -14.25 -7.25 4.65
N ASN A 86 -14.78 -8.35 5.18
CA ASN A 86 -16.18 -8.76 5.00
C ASN A 86 -16.62 -8.80 3.51
N GLY A 87 -15.77 -9.32 2.61
CA GLY A 87 -16.06 -9.40 1.19
C GLY A 87 -15.93 -8.08 0.41
N VAL A 88 -15.44 -7.03 1.08
CA VAL A 88 -15.21 -5.71 0.47
C VAL A 88 -13.71 -5.42 0.42
N GLY A 89 -13.23 -5.07 -0.76
CA GLY A 89 -11.87 -4.56 -0.99
C GLY A 89 -11.85 -3.04 -0.88
N TRP A 90 -11.04 -2.51 0.05
CA TRP A 90 -10.88 -1.09 0.30
C TRP A 90 -9.57 -0.60 -0.28
N ILE A 91 -9.62 0.17 -1.36
CA ILE A 91 -8.45 0.62 -2.11
C ILE A 91 -8.21 2.10 -1.83
N VAL A 92 -7.06 2.41 -1.23
CA VAL A 92 -6.64 3.78 -0.96
C VAL A 92 -5.86 4.32 -2.15
N VAL A 93 -6.35 5.41 -2.76
CA VAL A 93 -5.71 6.05 -3.91
C VAL A 93 -5.23 7.46 -3.52
N ASN A 94 -3.94 7.52 -3.21
CA ASN A 94 -3.31 8.66 -2.55
C ASN A 94 -3.44 9.97 -3.32
N ASN A 95 -2.91 10.02 -4.55
CA ASN A 95 -2.86 11.26 -5.33
C ASN A 95 -4.18 11.56 -6.09
N SER A 96 -5.17 10.68 -5.98
CA SER A 96 -6.55 10.94 -6.43
C SER A 96 -7.48 11.32 -5.29
N HIS A 97 -6.98 11.42 -4.06
CA HIS A 97 -7.72 11.91 -2.88
C HIS A 97 -8.99 11.11 -2.60
N VAL A 98 -8.97 9.80 -2.89
CA VAL A 98 -10.13 8.92 -2.82
C VAL A 98 -9.79 7.57 -2.22
N LEU A 99 -10.78 6.96 -1.58
CA LEU A 99 -10.78 5.56 -1.19
C LEU A 99 -11.98 4.88 -1.85
N PHE A 100 -11.75 3.81 -2.61
CA PHE A 100 -12.78 3.00 -3.22
C PHE A 100 -13.09 1.77 -2.37
N ALA A 101 -14.37 1.42 -2.31
CA ALA A 101 -14.84 0.13 -1.84
C ALA A 101 -15.36 -0.69 -3.04
N ILE A 102 -14.84 -1.90 -3.19
CA ILE A 102 -15.24 -2.82 -4.27
C ILE A 102 -15.73 -4.15 -3.71
N ASP A 103 -16.65 -4.76 -4.38
CA ASP A 103 -16.99 -6.17 -4.19
C ASP A 103 -15.83 -7.03 -4.71
N ILE A 104 -15.27 -7.91 -3.87
CA ILE A 104 -14.05 -8.68 -4.22
C ILE A 104 -14.29 -9.82 -5.22
N GLU A 105 -15.54 -10.20 -5.48
CA GLU A 105 -15.88 -11.23 -6.47
C GLU A 105 -16.06 -10.67 -7.87
N THR A 106 -16.62 -9.47 -7.95
CA THR A 106 -16.96 -8.82 -9.23
C THR A 106 -16.05 -7.64 -9.56
N PHE A 107 -15.21 -7.21 -8.64
CA PHE A 107 -14.34 -6.02 -8.69
C PHE A 107 -15.10 -4.72 -8.95
N ARG A 108 -16.43 -4.74 -8.80
CA ARG A 108 -17.29 -3.57 -8.98
C ARG A 108 -17.23 -2.65 -7.78
N GLU A 109 -17.18 -1.38 -8.05
CA GLU A 109 -17.32 -0.36 -7.04
C GLU A 109 -18.72 -0.45 -6.40
N ILE A 110 -18.73 -0.46 -5.07
CA ILE A 110 -19.95 -0.40 -4.25
C ILE A 110 -20.06 0.90 -3.48
N GLY A 111 -18.98 1.68 -3.39
CA GLY A 111 -18.95 2.99 -2.76
C GLY A 111 -17.56 3.61 -2.77
N ARG A 112 -17.48 4.86 -2.37
CA ARG A 112 -16.20 5.59 -2.24
C ARG A 112 -16.29 6.70 -1.21
N ILE A 113 -15.13 7.10 -0.69
CA ILE A 113 -14.96 8.28 0.17
C ILE A 113 -14.02 9.22 -0.57
N THR A 114 -14.46 10.46 -0.81
CA THR A 114 -13.71 11.48 -1.57
C THR A 114 -13.17 12.59 -0.66
N ASP A 115 -12.42 13.52 -1.24
CA ASP A 115 -11.88 14.69 -0.56
C ASP A 115 -11.02 14.33 0.66
N LEU A 116 -10.23 13.26 0.52
CA LEU A 116 -9.20 12.86 1.46
C LEU A 116 -7.90 13.58 1.05
N PRO A 117 -7.24 14.38 1.91
CA PRO A 117 -6.08 15.18 1.49
C PRO A 117 -4.97 14.41 0.79
N SER A 118 -4.51 13.31 1.33
CA SER A 118 -3.53 12.40 0.71
C SER A 118 -3.55 11.09 1.48
N PRO A 119 -4.59 10.25 1.29
CA PRO A 119 -4.80 9.06 2.11
C PRO A 119 -3.71 8.02 1.89
N ARG A 120 -3.34 7.30 2.96
CA ARG A 120 -2.28 6.30 2.95
C ARG A 120 -2.79 4.90 3.25
N TYR A 121 -3.44 4.72 4.39
CA TYR A 121 -3.94 3.43 4.86
C TYR A 121 -5.31 3.59 5.50
N ILE A 122 -6.06 2.50 5.52
CA ILE A 122 -7.30 2.37 6.29
C ILE A 122 -7.13 1.29 7.36
N CYS A 123 -7.60 1.56 8.58
CA CYS A 123 -7.61 0.61 9.69
C CYS A 123 -9.00 0.59 10.33
N PHE A 124 -9.58 -0.60 10.49
CA PHE A 124 -10.94 -0.78 10.98
C PHE A 124 -10.95 -1.05 12.48
N ALA A 125 -11.63 -0.19 13.24
CA ALA A 125 -11.93 -0.45 14.64
C ALA A 125 -13.21 -1.29 14.80
N SER A 126 -14.18 -1.13 13.90
CA SER A 126 -15.42 -1.90 13.86
C SER A 126 -16.01 -1.88 12.44
N ASP A 127 -17.20 -2.44 12.26
CA ASP A 127 -17.94 -2.36 10.99
C ASP A 127 -18.53 -0.96 10.72
N GLU A 128 -18.56 -0.10 11.72
CA GLU A 128 -19.11 1.28 11.64
C GLU A 128 -18.05 2.34 11.86
N LYS A 129 -16.80 1.95 12.14
CA LYS A 129 -15.72 2.89 12.42
C LYS A 129 -14.41 2.42 11.84
N ALA A 130 -13.80 3.25 11.01
CA ALA A 130 -12.45 3.07 10.51
C ALA A 130 -11.69 4.40 10.50
N TYR A 131 -10.37 4.30 10.46
CA TYR A 131 -9.43 5.41 10.46
C TYR A 131 -8.65 5.42 9.15
N ILE A 132 -8.49 6.61 8.56
CA ILE A 132 -7.69 6.81 7.36
C ILE A 132 -6.52 7.73 7.71
N SER A 133 -5.30 7.20 7.58
CA SER A 133 -4.07 7.97 7.72
C SER A 133 -3.78 8.78 6.45
N GLN A 134 -2.99 9.85 6.58
CA GLN A 134 -2.71 10.79 5.50
C GLN A 134 -1.27 11.28 5.54
N ILE A 135 -0.68 11.46 4.36
CA ILE A 135 0.55 12.23 4.20
C ILE A 135 0.18 13.69 3.90
N ASP A 136 1.05 14.63 4.21
CA ASP A 136 0.83 16.07 4.09
C ASP A 136 -0.37 16.59 4.92
N SER A 137 -0.67 15.92 6.04
CA SER A 137 -1.70 16.30 7.00
C SER A 137 -1.34 15.81 8.40
N ASP A 138 -1.62 16.62 9.40
CA ASP A 138 -1.55 16.28 10.82
C ASP A 138 -2.83 15.57 11.33
N ARG A 139 -3.68 15.07 10.42
CA ARG A 139 -5.00 14.54 10.77
C ARG A 139 -5.16 13.10 10.31
N ILE A 140 -5.85 12.33 11.13
CA ILE A 140 -6.44 11.04 10.77
C ILE A 140 -7.94 11.27 10.59
N ILE A 141 -8.49 10.79 9.47
CA ILE A 141 -9.94 10.92 9.20
C ILE A 141 -10.67 9.70 9.78
N ILE A 142 -11.76 9.94 10.48
CA ILE A 142 -12.68 8.91 10.98
C ILE A 142 -13.82 8.77 9.98
N VAL A 143 -14.13 7.54 9.60
CA VAL A 143 -15.17 7.24 8.60
C VAL A 143 -16.09 6.14 9.10
N ASN A 144 -17.32 6.14 8.60
CA ASN A 144 -18.23 5.01 8.73
C ASN A 144 -18.16 4.16 7.43
N PRO A 145 -17.65 2.93 7.49
CA PRO A 145 -17.53 2.08 6.30
C PRO A 145 -18.86 1.65 5.69
N LYS A 146 -19.96 1.63 6.45
CA LYS A 146 -21.29 1.27 5.94
C LYS A 146 -21.95 2.38 5.14
N THR A 147 -21.71 3.65 5.53
CA THR A 147 -22.34 4.81 4.89
C THR A 147 -21.40 5.56 3.96
N PHE A 148 -20.10 5.24 3.98
CA PHE A 148 -19.02 5.95 3.27
C PHE A 148 -18.87 7.42 3.66
N GLU A 149 -19.32 7.78 4.86
CA GLU A 149 -19.30 9.16 5.37
C GLU A 149 -18.10 9.40 6.28
N LYS A 150 -17.54 10.60 6.22
CA LYS A 150 -16.59 11.09 7.22
C LYS A 150 -17.38 11.46 8.48
N THR A 151 -16.99 10.91 9.62
CA THR A 151 -17.68 11.11 10.91
C THR A 151 -16.89 11.95 11.88
N GLY A 152 -15.60 12.17 11.63
CA GLY A 152 -14.73 12.97 12.49
C GLY A 152 -13.30 13.01 12.00
N GLU A 153 -12.46 13.62 12.81
CA GLU A 153 -11.01 13.68 12.59
C GLU A 153 -10.26 13.72 13.92
N ILE A 154 -9.04 13.23 13.94
CA ILE A 154 -8.12 13.29 15.08
C ILE A 154 -6.95 14.18 14.69
N VAL A 155 -6.69 15.24 15.43
CA VAL A 155 -5.49 16.08 15.28
C VAL A 155 -4.32 15.38 15.98
N CYS A 156 -3.26 15.10 15.23
CA CYS A 156 -2.10 14.36 15.69
C CYS A 156 -0.95 15.32 16.04
N PRO A 157 -0.34 15.20 17.22
CA PRO A 157 0.84 15.99 17.56
C PRO A 157 2.04 15.52 16.72
N MET A 158 2.56 16.41 15.87
CA MET A 158 3.71 16.12 15.00
C MET A 158 5.04 16.45 15.68
N THR A 159 6.13 15.79 15.27
CA THR A 159 7.49 16.08 15.77
C THR A 159 7.99 17.42 15.25
N THR A 160 7.57 17.81 14.06
CA THR A 160 7.97 19.03 13.37
C THR A 160 6.81 19.62 12.58
N GLU A 161 6.77 20.93 12.44
CA GLU A 161 5.81 21.65 11.59
C GLU A 161 6.21 21.61 10.09
N TYR A 162 7.34 21.00 9.75
CA TYR A 162 7.76 20.89 8.37
C TYR A 162 6.77 20.00 7.60
N ARG A 163 6.20 20.52 6.49
CA ARG A 163 5.19 19.84 5.65
C ARG A 163 3.94 19.38 6.40
N THR A 164 3.34 20.20 7.22
CA THR A 164 1.99 19.99 7.81
C THR A 164 1.71 18.64 8.48
N GLY A 165 2.69 17.74 8.55
CA GLY A 165 2.53 16.43 9.19
C GLY A 165 2.43 15.27 8.23
N SER A 166 2.41 14.06 8.79
CA SER A 166 2.28 12.81 8.05
C SER A 166 1.95 11.68 9.00
N THR A 167 0.83 11.03 8.77
CA THR A 167 0.47 9.75 9.37
C THR A 167 0.53 8.65 8.32
N GLU A 168 1.04 7.48 8.68
CA GLU A 168 1.33 6.40 7.74
C GLU A 168 0.65 5.10 8.19
N GLN A 169 1.35 4.00 8.28
CA GLN A 169 0.78 2.71 8.63
C GLN A 169 0.23 2.68 10.05
N MET A 170 -0.85 1.94 10.24
CA MET A 170 -1.59 1.84 11.49
C MET A 170 -1.76 0.37 11.89
N VAL A 171 -1.76 0.12 13.20
CA VAL A 171 -2.05 -1.19 13.81
C VAL A 171 -3.04 -1.02 14.94
N LEU A 172 -4.09 -1.82 14.94
CA LEU A 172 -5.06 -1.88 16.04
C LEU A 172 -4.70 -3.03 16.99
N LEU A 173 -4.51 -2.74 18.27
CA LEU A 173 -4.35 -3.71 19.34
C LEU A 173 -5.34 -3.42 20.47
N GLY A 174 -6.34 -4.28 20.62
CA GLY A 174 -7.43 -4.05 21.57
C GLY A 174 -8.18 -2.75 21.28
N ASP A 175 -8.26 -1.88 22.27
CA ASP A 175 -8.93 -0.57 22.17
C ASP A 175 -8.02 0.55 21.64
N TYR A 176 -6.76 0.24 21.29
CA TYR A 176 -5.79 1.26 20.91
C TYR A 176 -5.32 1.13 19.46
N LEU A 177 -5.36 2.24 18.75
CA LEU A 177 -4.78 2.40 17.43
C LEU A 177 -3.37 2.99 17.58
N TYR A 178 -2.39 2.29 17.02
CA TYR A 178 -1.00 2.76 16.94
C TYR A 178 -0.74 3.25 15.53
N VAL A 179 -0.05 4.40 15.40
CA VAL A 179 0.18 5.07 14.13
C VAL A 179 1.61 5.53 14.04
N VAL A 180 2.31 5.20 12.98
CA VAL A 180 3.62 5.77 12.69
C VAL A 180 3.48 7.06 11.90
N CYS A 181 4.28 8.06 12.25
CA CYS A 181 4.36 9.35 11.56
C CYS A 181 5.64 9.37 10.72
N TRP A 182 5.49 9.25 9.40
CA TRP A 182 6.61 9.06 8.48
C TRP A 182 7.20 10.39 8.01
N SER A 183 6.95 10.80 6.82
CA SER A 183 7.59 11.90 6.07
C SER A 183 7.96 13.11 6.95
N TYR A 184 9.25 13.28 7.20
CA TYR A 184 9.81 14.33 8.09
C TYR A 184 9.31 14.28 9.53
N GLN A 185 9.01 13.10 10.06
CA GLN A 185 8.56 12.86 11.42
C GLN A 185 9.44 11.79 12.10
N ARG A 186 9.24 11.63 13.43
CA ARG A 186 9.95 10.63 14.26
C ARG A 186 9.00 9.86 15.18
N ARG A 187 7.68 10.05 15.04
CA ARG A 187 6.73 9.75 16.11
C ARG A 187 5.92 8.48 15.87
N ILE A 188 5.64 7.78 16.96
CA ILE A 188 4.56 6.82 17.06
C ILE A 188 3.50 7.42 17.97
N LEU A 189 2.23 7.31 17.57
CA LEU A 189 1.08 7.75 18.33
C LEU A 189 0.34 6.52 18.89
N LYS A 190 -0.25 6.70 20.08
CA LYS A 190 -1.22 5.78 20.67
C LYS A 190 -2.54 6.53 20.83
N ILE A 191 -3.60 6.01 20.21
CA ILE A 191 -4.93 6.63 20.15
C ILE A 191 -5.91 5.67 20.81
N ASP A 192 -6.72 6.17 21.75
CA ASP A 192 -7.84 5.42 22.31
C ASP A 192 -9.03 5.47 21.35
N THR A 193 -9.42 4.34 20.80
CA THR A 193 -10.49 4.24 19.79
C THR A 193 -11.89 4.45 20.37
N ARG A 194 -12.05 4.48 21.68
CA ARG A 194 -13.32 4.75 22.37
C ARG A 194 -13.61 6.24 22.46
N THR A 195 -12.54 7.06 22.59
CA THR A 195 -12.64 8.52 22.72
C THR A 195 -12.18 9.26 21.47
N ASP A 196 -11.43 8.59 20.57
CA ASP A 196 -10.77 9.16 19.39
C ASP A 196 -9.74 10.23 19.76
N GLU A 197 -9.03 10.03 20.86
CA GLU A 197 -8.01 10.94 21.37
C GLU A 197 -6.62 10.32 21.35
N VAL A 198 -5.60 11.11 21.02
CA VAL A 198 -4.20 10.72 21.22
C VAL A 198 -3.92 10.72 22.70
N VAL A 199 -3.68 9.54 23.27
CA VAL A 199 -3.47 9.36 24.73
C VAL A 199 -1.99 9.28 25.08
N ASP A 200 -1.12 8.94 24.13
CA ASP A 200 0.33 8.86 24.33
C ASP A 200 1.07 8.98 23.00
N TYR A 201 2.36 9.30 23.02
CA TYR A 201 3.25 9.28 21.87
C TYR A 201 4.71 9.13 22.27
N LYS A 202 5.52 8.61 21.34
CA LYS A 202 6.96 8.45 21.52
C LYS A 202 7.71 8.82 20.25
N ASP A 203 8.76 9.61 20.38
CA ASP A 203 9.71 9.84 19.31
C ASP A 203 10.75 8.71 19.29
N ILE A 204 10.98 8.13 18.11
CA ILE A 204 11.95 7.07 17.82
C ILE A 204 12.89 7.53 16.70
N GLY A 205 13.47 6.62 15.92
CA GLY A 205 14.27 6.95 14.75
C GLY A 205 13.52 7.75 13.70
N LEU A 206 14.28 8.40 12.82
CA LEU A 206 13.75 9.27 11.76
C LEU A 206 12.90 8.46 10.76
N GLN A 207 11.74 9.02 10.45
CA GLN A 207 10.83 8.49 9.43
C GLN A 207 10.37 7.04 9.67
N PRO A 208 9.69 6.74 10.81
CA PRO A 208 9.06 5.45 11.01
C PRO A 208 7.98 5.25 9.94
N LYS A 209 8.11 4.17 9.15
CA LYS A 209 7.39 4.01 7.88
C LYS A 209 6.42 2.85 7.87
N SER A 210 6.79 1.74 8.50
CA SER A 210 5.95 0.55 8.54
C SER A 210 5.95 -0.09 9.92
N MET A 211 4.80 -0.68 10.30
CA MET A 211 4.56 -1.23 11.62
C MET A 211 3.69 -2.49 11.53
N VAL A 212 4.04 -3.50 12.32
CA VAL A 212 3.24 -4.71 12.52
C VAL A 212 3.16 -5.05 14.01
N ALA A 213 2.15 -5.85 14.40
CA ALA A 213 2.07 -6.43 15.74
C ALA A 213 2.43 -7.91 15.69
N ASP A 214 3.20 -8.39 16.68
CA ASP A 214 3.54 -9.79 16.81
C ASP A 214 2.52 -10.55 17.68
N LYS A 215 2.63 -11.89 17.71
CA LYS A 215 1.75 -12.77 18.50
C LYS A 215 1.79 -12.52 20.02
N ASN A 216 2.82 -11.83 20.51
CA ASN A 216 2.95 -11.44 21.91
C ASN A 216 2.37 -10.04 22.18
N GLY A 217 1.75 -9.42 21.17
CA GLY A 217 1.20 -8.08 21.22
C GLY A 217 2.25 -6.96 21.24
N LYS A 218 3.49 -7.25 20.84
CA LYS A 218 4.51 -6.20 20.69
C LYS A 218 4.42 -5.54 19.32
N LEU A 219 4.76 -4.26 19.27
CA LEU A 219 4.85 -3.52 18.01
C LEU A 219 6.27 -3.65 17.45
N TRP A 220 6.36 -3.93 16.16
CA TRP A 220 7.60 -3.86 15.41
C TRP A 220 7.51 -2.75 14.38
N VAL A 221 8.52 -1.88 14.35
CA VAL A 221 8.52 -0.68 13.51
C VAL A 221 9.85 -0.56 12.78
N VAL A 222 9.79 -0.29 11.47
CA VAL A 222 10.96 0.13 10.69
C VAL A 222 10.90 1.64 10.50
N SER A 223 11.96 2.34 10.95
CA SER A 223 12.27 3.70 10.53
C SER A 223 13.29 3.66 9.39
N ASP A 224 13.08 4.47 8.34
CA ASP A 224 13.97 4.46 7.18
C ASP A 224 15.23 5.33 7.37
N GLY A 225 15.30 6.12 8.44
CA GLY A 225 16.47 6.94 8.79
C GLY A 225 16.66 8.18 7.92
N GLY A 226 15.75 8.43 6.98
CA GLY A 226 15.82 9.56 6.07
C GLY A 226 16.81 9.34 4.91
N TYR A 227 17.39 10.41 4.40
CA TYR A 227 18.31 10.40 3.28
C TYR A 227 19.31 11.55 3.38
N GLU A 228 20.44 11.45 2.68
CA GLU A 228 21.45 12.52 2.66
C GLU A 228 20.85 13.85 2.16
N GLY A 229 20.96 14.89 2.96
CA GLY A 229 20.36 16.21 2.69
C GLY A 229 18.94 16.41 3.24
N ASN A 230 18.38 15.43 3.94
CA ASN A 230 17.12 15.60 4.65
C ASN A 230 17.27 16.67 5.75
N VAL A 231 16.32 17.60 5.83
CA VAL A 231 16.33 18.73 6.80
C VAL A 231 16.30 18.30 8.26
N LEU A 232 15.81 17.08 8.55
CA LEU A 232 15.76 16.52 9.91
C LEU A 232 16.94 15.61 10.24
N GLY A 233 17.88 15.44 9.30
CA GLY A 233 19.04 14.59 9.47
C GLY A 233 19.01 13.31 8.61
N TYR A 234 20.05 12.53 8.79
CA TYR A 234 20.27 11.27 8.13
C TYR A 234 20.92 10.30 9.11
N GLU A 235 20.25 9.25 9.44
CA GLU A 235 20.67 8.26 10.43
C GLU A 235 20.43 6.85 9.91
N PRO A 236 21.01 5.81 10.52
CA PRO A 236 20.74 4.44 10.10
C PRO A 236 19.25 4.09 10.21
N ALA A 237 18.73 3.44 9.17
CA ALA A 237 17.45 2.77 9.26
C ALA A 237 17.48 1.76 10.41
N THR A 238 16.40 1.64 11.15
CA THR A 238 16.38 0.85 12.37
C THR A 238 15.05 0.11 12.52
N LEU A 239 15.14 -1.16 12.90
CA LEU A 239 14.00 -1.99 13.29
C LEU A 239 13.87 -1.94 14.82
N TYR A 240 12.72 -1.52 15.31
CA TYR A 240 12.39 -1.41 16.72
C TYR A 240 11.36 -2.45 17.16
N ARG A 241 11.56 -3.01 18.37
CA ARG A 241 10.50 -3.70 19.11
C ARG A 241 10.04 -2.79 20.24
N ILE A 242 8.73 -2.54 20.33
CA ILE A 242 8.15 -1.52 21.21
C ILE A 242 7.04 -2.16 22.05
N ASN A 243 7.05 -1.83 23.35
CA ASN A 243 5.97 -2.19 24.25
C ASN A 243 4.75 -1.27 24.00
N PRO A 244 3.59 -1.78 23.61
CA PRO A 244 2.42 -0.95 23.32
C PRO A 244 1.78 -0.31 24.56
N GLU A 245 2.08 -0.79 25.77
CA GLU A 245 1.50 -0.23 26.98
C GLU A 245 2.05 1.18 27.29
N ASN A 246 3.38 1.33 27.16
CA ASN A 246 4.11 2.55 27.57
C ASN A 246 5.00 3.14 26.46
N LEU A 247 4.94 2.58 25.24
CA LEU A 247 5.73 2.94 24.06
C LEU A 247 7.26 2.88 24.28
N GLU A 248 7.74 2.11 25.25
CA GLU A 248 9.18 1.92 25.47
C GLU A 248 9.78 0.99 24.42
N VAL A 249 10.95 1.37 23.91
CA VAL A 249 11.77 0.54 23.02
C VAL A 249 12.41 -0.58 23.85
N GLU A 250 11.99 -1.82 23.62
CA GLU A 250 12.54 -3.00 24.30
C GLU A 250 13.77 -3.56 23.58
N GLN A 251 13.83 -3.39 22.24
CA GLN A 251 14.91 -3.88 21.39
C GLN A 251 15.02 -3.02 20.14
N GLN A 252 16.22 -2.88 19.62
CA GLN A 252 16.47 -2.20 18.35
C GLN A 252 17.61 -2.87 17.58
N PHE A 253 17.48 -2.85 16.24
CA PHE A 253 18.47 -3.37 15.32
C PHE A 253 18.77 -2.31 14.26
N GLU A 254 20.03 -1.92 14.15
CA GLU A 254 20.49 -0.97 13.14
C GLU A 254 20.65 -1.69 11.80
N LEU A 255 19.88 -1.26 10.79
CA LEU A 255 19.86 -1.87 9.45
C LEU A 255 20.88 -1.21 8.50
N GLY A 256 21.39 -0.03 8.85
CA GLY A 256 22.33 0.73 8.05
C GLY A 256 21.72 1.96 7.37
N LEU A 257 22.56 2.75 6.70
CA LEU A 257 22.14 3.98 6.03
C LEU A 257 21.46 3.68 4.68
N ASN A 258 20.32 4.30 4.43
CA ASN A 258 19.64 4.22 3.14
C ASN A 258 20.55 4.73 2.01
N GLY A 259 20.60 3.98 0.89
CA GLY A 259 21.43 4.33 -0.24
C GLY A 259 22.94 4.18 -0.03
N SER A 260 23.39 3.75 1.15
CA SER A 260 24.81 3.54 1.46
C SER A 260 25.36 2.35 0.68
N GLY A 261 26.33 2.62 -0.20
CA GLY A 261 26.99 1.59 -1.02
C GLY A 261 26.13 0.99 -2.13
N ASP A 262 24.81 0.99 -1.97
CA ASP A 262 23.85 0.56 -2.98
C ASP A 262 22.57 1.42 -2.86
N ALA A 263 22.25 2.20 -3.88
CA ALA A 263 21.08 3.06 -3.90
C ALA A 263 19.73 2.28 -3.91
N THR A 264 19.75 0.93 -4.01
CA THR A 264 18.56 0.09 -3.80
C THR A 264 18.28 -0.19 -2.33
N ARG A 265 19.23 0.05 -1.43
CA ARG A 265 19.02 -0.11 -0.01
C ARG A 265 18.07 0.98 0.51
N SER A 266 16.93 0.54 1.00
CA SER A 266 15.94 1.38 1.65
C SER A 266 15.06 0.48 2.51
N ALA A 267 15.32 0.45 3.81
CA ALA A 267 14.56 -0.36 4.74
C ALA A 267 13.07 0.05 4.73
N SER A 268 12.21 -0.87 4.36
CA SER A 268 10.79 -0.59 4.12
C SER A 268 9.93 -1.87 4.10
N ARG A 269 8.62 -1.70 3.99
CA ARG A 269 7.66 -2.80 3.78
C ARG A 269 7.75 -3.89 4.83
N LEU A 270 7.86 -3.52 6.12
CA LEU A 270 7.81 -4.48 7.21
C LEU A 270 6.49 -5.26 7.17
N LYS A 271 6.60 -6.57 7.12
CA LYS A 271 5.49 -7.53 7.14
C LYS A 271 5.73 -8.57 8.23
N ILE A 272 4.70 -9.28 8.61
CA ILE A 272 4.76 -10.40 9.54
C ILE A 272 3.91 -11.54 8.98
N ASN A 273 4.30 -12.80 9.21
CA ASN A 273 3.48 -13.94 8.83
C ASN A 273 2.18 -14.00 9.66
N ASP A 274 1.22 -14.80 9.24
CA ASP A 274 -0.08 -14.95 9.94
C ASP A 274 0.06 -15.48 11.36
N LYS A 275 1.08 -16.33 11.63
CA LYS A 275 1.41 -16.80 12.97
C LYS A 275 1.92 -15.71 13.91
N GLY A 276 2.27 -14.55 13.37
CA GLY A 276 2.79 -13.41 14.14
C GLY A 276 4.15 -13.65 14.79
N ASP A 277 4.99 -14.51 14.22
CA ASP A 277 6.29 -14.88 14.81
C ASP A 277 7.51 -14.68 13.90
N THR A 278 7.29 -14.31 12.65
CA THR A 278 8.37 -14.12 11.69
C THR A 278 8.19 -12.81 10.93
N LEU A 279 9.17 -11.94 11.03
CA LEU A 279 9.23 -10.63 10.39
C LEU A 279 9.89 -10.74 9.02
N TYR A 280 9.42 -9.91 8.08
CA TYR A 280 9.98 -9.74 6.75
C TYR A 280 10.06 -8.25 6.43
N TRP A 281 11.14 -7.82 5.76
CA TRP A 281 11.27 -6.44 5.27
C TRP A 281 12.15 -6.39 4.03
N ILE A 282 12.04 -5.30 3.28
CA ILE A 282 12.91 -5.01 2.13
C ILE A 282 14.06 -4.11 2.60
N ASP A 283 15.30 -4.48 2.25
CA ASP A 283 16.47 -3.61 2.30
C ASP A 283 17.52 -4.12 1.27
N GLY A 284 17.38 -3.69 0.03
CA GLY A 284 18.13 -4.21 -1.11
C GLY A 284 17.69 -5.61 -1.56
N GLY A 285 17.46 -6.53 -0.63
CA GLY A 285 16.83 -7.84 -0.77
C GLY A 285 15.64 -7.97 0.18
N VAL A 286 15.07 -9.17 0.31
CA VAL A 286 14.09 -9.48 1.35
C VAL A 286 14.81 -10.12 2.53
N TRP A 287 14.63 -9.55 3.68
CA TRP A 287 15.17 -10.04 4.94
C TRP A 287 14.08 -10.74 5.75
N ARG A 288 14.44 -11.73 6.55
CA ARG A 288 13.53 -12.49 7.40
C ARG A 288 14.15 -12.76 8.76
N MET A 289 13.37 -12.56 9.83
CA MET A 289 13.85 -12.73 11.20
C MET A 289 12.74 -13.21 12.13
N SER A 290 13.04 -14.13 13.04
CA SER A 290 12.12 -14.47 14.15
C SER A 290 11.94 -13.28 15.09
N ILE A 291 10.74 -13.10 15.66
CA ILE A 291 10.49 -12.11 16.71
C ILE A 291 11.29 -12.35 18.00
N ASP A 292 11.84 -13.56 18.18
CA ASP A 292 12.65 -13.95 19.33
C ASP A 292 14.17 -13.81 19.07
N ALA A 293 14.55 -13.35 17.86
CA ALA A 293 15.95 -13.16 17.52
C ALA A 293 16.60 -12.03 18.33
N THR A 294 17.86 -12.22 18.69
CA THR A 294 18.68 -11.22 19.40
C THR A 294 19.71 -10.54 18.49
N GLU A 295 19.87 -11.04 17.27
CA GLU A 295 20.80 -10.54 16.28
C GLU A 295 20.13 -10.51 14.90
N LEU A 296 20.59 -9.61 14.03
CA LEU A 296 20.14 -9.57 12.63
C LEU A 296 20.67 -10.80 11.86
N PRO A 297 19.92 -11.31 10.88
CA PRO A 297 20.43 -12.31 9.95
C PRO A 297 21.64 -11.77 9.18
N ALA A 298 22.62 -12.63 8.90
CA ALA A 298 23.86 -12.25 8.21
C ALA A 298 23.64 -12.02 6.70
N GLU A 299 22.64 -12.70 6.12
CA GLU A 299 22.34 -12.68 4.68
C GLU A 299 20.85 -12.46 4.46
N PRO A 300 20.45 -11.84 3.34
CA PRO A 300 19.04 -11.71 3.00
C PRO A 300 18.42 -13.10 2.75
N PHE A 301 17.18 -13.26 3.14
CA PHE A 301 16.39 -14.47 2.87
C PHE A 301 16.15 -14.67 1.36
N ILE A 302 15.88 -13.58 0.64
CA ILE A 302 15.80 -13.56 -0.82
C ILE A 302 16.73 -12.46 -1.31
N ALA A 303 17.80 -12.87 -1.96
CA ALA A 303 18.73 -11.93 -2.61
C ALA A 303 18.08 -11.28 -3.83
N PRO A 304 18.45 -10.04 -4.20
CA PRO A 304 18.02 -9.43 -5.45
C PRO A 304 18.43 -10.30 -6.64
N ILE A 305 17.55 -10.43 -7.63
CA ILE A 305 17.87 -11.17 -8.85
C ILE A 305 18.93 -10.40 -9.64
N ALA A 306 20.08 -11.04 -9.84
CA ALA A 306 21.15 -10.49 -10.68
C ALA A 306 20.71 -10.47 -12.15
N GLY A 307 20.82 -9.34 -12.83
CA GLY A 307 20.44 -9.20 -14.23
C GLY A 307 21.04 -7.98 -14.90
N THR A 308 20.70 -7.79 -16.17
CA THR A 308 21.14 -6.63 -17.00
C THR A 308 20.56 -5.31 -16.51
N TYR A 309 19.46 -5.34 -15.77
CA TYR A 309 18.81 -4.20 -15.14
C TYR A 309 18.92 -4.35 -13.64
N ARG A 310 19.00 -3.21 -12.96
CA ARG A 310 19.00 -3.13 -11.51
C ARG A 310 17.65 -3.60 -10.99
N SER A 311 17.65 -4.70 -10.22
CA SER A 311 16.44 -5.16 -9.51
C SER A 311 16.09 -4.17 -8.42
N LEU A 312 14.84 -3.73 -8.39
CA LEU A 312 14.32 -2.79 -7.40
C LEU A 312 13.11 -3.39 -6.69
N TYR A 313 13.38 -4.16 -5.64
CA TYR A 313 12.32 -4.71 -4.80
C TYR A 313 11.59 -3.57 -4.09
N TYR A 314 10.29 -3.46 -4.36
CA TYR A 314 9.47 -2.34 -3.92
C TYR A 314 8.22 -2.76 -3.15
N ALA A 315 7.59 -3.89 -3.48
CA ALA A 315 6.46 -4.46 -2.78
C ALA A 315 6.82 -5.80 -2.14
N LEU A 316 6.25 -6.06 -0.97
CA LEU A 316 6.42 -7.29 -0.21
C LEU A 316 5.09 -7.75 0.36
N GLY A 317 4.79 -9.03 0.24
CA GLY A 317 3.66 -9.68 0.88
C GLY A 317 4.02 -11.09 1.31
N VAL A 318 3.35 -11.58 2.35
CA VAL A 318 3.47 -12.95 2.83
C VAL A 318 2.07 -13.56 2.82
N ASP A 319 1.90 -14.65 2.11
CA ASP A 319 0.62 -15.36 2.03
C ASP A 319 0.25 -15.91 3.42
N PRO A 320 -0.92 -15.57 3.95
CA PRO A 320 -1.30 -15.94 5.30
C PRO A 320 -1.50 -17.46 5.50
N ASP A 321 -1.79 -18.23 4.45
CA ASP A 321 -2.01 -19.67 4.55
C ASP A 321 -0.77 -20.49 4.25
N THR A 322 -0.02 -20.10 3.22
CA THR A 322 1.10 -20.90 2.69
C THR A 322 2.46 -20.38 3.16
N GLU A 323 2.52 -19.17 3.71
CA GLU A 323 3.76 -18.43 4.01
C GLU A 323 4.63 -18.19 2.77
N GLU A 324 4.07 -18.32 1.56
CA GLU A 324 4.75 -17.93 0.33
C GLU A 324 5.01 -16.42 0.31
N VAL A 325 6.16 -16.04 -0.22
CA VAL A 325 6.59 -14.64 -0.23
C VAL A 325 6.45 -14.07 -1.63
N TYR A 326 5.69 -13.00 -1.75
CA TYR A 326 5.49 -12.24 -2.99
C TYR A 326 6.33 -10.98 -2.95
N VAL A 327 7.13 -10.79 -4.00
CA VAL A 327 8.04 -9.64 -4.14
C VAL A 327 7.75 -8.92 -5.43
N GLY A 328 7.43 -7.64 -5.36
CA GLY A 328 7.25 -6.78 -6.52
C GLY A 328 8.55 -6.06 -6.87
N ASP A 329 9.06 -6.28 -8.07
CA ASP A 329 10.19 -5.55 -8.64
C ASP A 329 9.68 -4.42 -9.52
N ALA A 330 9.89 -3.18 -9.11
CA ALA A 330 9.46 -2.00 -9.83
C ALA A 330 10.39 -1.63 -10.99
N LEU A 331 11.49 -2.37 -11.20
CA LEU A 331 12.46 -2.17 -12.26
C LEU A 331 13.00 -0.73 -12.30
N ASP A 332 12.53 0.05 -13.25
CA ASP A 332 12.93 1.45 -13.50
C ASP A 332 11.79 2.45 -13.19
N TYR A 333 10.72 2.01 -12.52
CA TYR A 333 9.49 2.77 -12.26
C TYR A 333 8.70 3.20 -13.52
N GLN A 334 9.07 2.71 -14.69
CA GLN A 334 8.39 3.04 -15.97
C GLN A 334 7.75 1.79 -16.58
N GLN A 335 8.43 0.68 -16.47
CA GLN A 335 7.94 -0.60 -16.96
C GLN A 335 6.92 -1.20 -15.98
N ARG A 336 6.15 -2.17 -16.47
CA ARG A 336 5.28 -2.97 -15.63
C ARG A 336 6.14 -3.83 -14.70
N SER A 337 5.76 -3.87 -13.44
CA SER A 337 6.46 -4.62 -12.41
C SER A 337 6.44 -6.12 -12.66
N ILE A 338 7.53 -6.77 -12.34
CA ILE A 338 7.59 -8.23 -12.27
C ILE A 338 7.31 -8.64 -10.83
N ILE A 339 6.36 -9.53 -10.65
CA ILE A 339 6.08 -10.14 -9.36
C ILE A 339 6.73 -11.50 -9.32
N TYR A 340 7.57 -11.73 -8.33
CA TYR A 340 8.20 -13.01 -8.04
C TYR A 340 7.48 -13.66 -6.87
N ARG A 341 7.15 -14.93 -6.98
CA ARG A 341 6.57 -15.74 -5.91
C ARG A 341 7.58 -16.77 -5.45
N TYR A 342 7.87 -16.78 -4.18
CA TYR A 342 8.81 -17.69 -3.55
C TYR A 342 8.11 -18.60 -2.55
N SER A 343 8.63 -19.81 -2.35
CA SER A 343 8.19 -20.70 -1.26
C SER A 343 8.53 -20.10 0.12
N SER A 344 7.98 -20.69 1.16
CA SER A 344 8.34 -20.37 2.55
C SER A 344 9.82 -20.62 2.88
N GLU A 345 10.53 -21.40 2.05
CA GLU A 345 11.98 -21.66 2.15
C GLU A 345 12.80 -20.68 1.29
N GLY A 346 12.18 -19.81 0.48
CA GLY A 346 12.84 -18.82 -0.38
C GLY A 346 13.20 -19.34 -1.77
N GLU A 347 12.62 -20.46 -2.20
CA GLU A 347 12.80 -20.99 -3.55
C GLU A 347 11.82 -20.30 -4.53
N LEU A 348 12.33 -19.82 -5.68
CA LEU A 348 11.49 -19.19 -6.70
C LEU A 348 10.50 -20.21 -7.31
N LEU A 349 9.23 -19.98 -7.15
CA LEU A 349 8.15 -20.84 -7.66
C LEU A 349 7.70 -20.44 -9.06
N ASP A 350 7.42 -19.16 -9.26
CA ASP A 350 7.05 -18.56 -10.54
C ASP A 350 7.17 -17.04 -10.53
N SER A 351 6.85 -16.41 -11.67
CA SER A 351 6.77 -14.95 -11.79
C SER A 351 5.74 -14.55 -12.82
N PHE A 352 5.19 -13.34 -12.67
CA PHE A 352 4.22 -12.76 -13.59
C PHE A 352 4.37 -11.24 -13.67
N THR A 353 3.78 -10.61 -14.72
CA THR A 353 3.88 -9.16 -14.93
C THR A 353 2.56 -8.47 -14.57
N ALA A 354 2.59 -7.66 -13.51
CA ALA A 354 1.45 -6.88 -13.01
C ALA A 354 1.37 -5.48 -13.66
N GLY A 355 0.88 -4.46 -12.96
CA GLY A 355 0.89 -3.07 -13.41
C GLY A 355 2.22 -2.36 -13.16
N VAL A 356 2.26 -1.05 -13.41
CA VAL A 356 3.44 -0.21 -13.17
C VAL A 356 3.56 0.10 -11.68
N ILE A 357 4.73 -0.09 -11.09
CA ILE A 357 5.04 0.15 -9.67
C ILE A 357 4.06 -0.63 -8.78
N ALA A 358 4.16 -1.96 -8.76
CA ALA A 358 3.46 -2.77 -7.76
C ALA A 358 3.94 -2.34 -6.37
N GLY A 359 3.02 -1.85 -5.52
CA GLY A 359 3.31 -1.23 -4.24
C GLY A 359 2.82 -2.01 -3.03
N ASP A 360 1.78 -2.83 -3.18
CA ASP A 360 1.22 -3.62 -2.07
C ASP A 360 0.54 -4.89 -2.57
N PHE A 361 0.39 -5.86 -1.67
CA PHE A 361 -0.33 -7.11 -1.87
C PHE A 361 -1.45 -7.25 -0.85
N CYS A 362 -2.63 -7.71 -1.29
CA CYS A 362 -3.76 -7.96 -0.44
C CYS A 362 -4.45 -9.27 -0.84
N TRP A 363 -4.63 -10.19 0.10
CA TRP A 363 -5.27 -11.48 -0.16
C TRP A 363 -6.79 -11.35 -0.16
N LYS A 364 -7.43 -12.12 -1.04
CA LYS A 364 -8.88 -12.19 -1.17
C LYS A 364 -9.50 -13.04 -0.04
N LYS A 365 -9.48 -12.55 1.19
CA LYS A 365 -10.02 -13.30 2.36
C LYS A 365 -10.87 -12.43 3.26
#